data_e7918ff3c83ee3d9328b493dfb64085f
#
_entry.id   e7918ff3c83ee3d9328b493dfb64085f
#
_cell.length_a   1.000
_cell.length_b   1.000
_cell.length_c   1.000
_cell.angle_alpha   90.00
_cell.angle_beta   90.00
_cell.angle_gamma   90.00
#
_symmetry.space_group_name_H-M   'P 1'
#
loop_
_entity.id
_entity.type
_entity.pdbx_description
1 polymer ?
#
loop_
_entity_poly.entity_id
_entity_poly.type
_entity_poly.pdbx_seq_one_letter_code
_entity_poly.pdbx_strand_id
1 'polypeptide(L)'
;MVIYDPEIYIKNNKQESKKIIINSNFNYKRINSLFSNLSSLSFLKLIELKNNYKMLNYSTIDIDVQIQKIISYPLYLVIMTILASIIMLNSKKYKSNTLKISLGLFLCVIIYYFNNLFYVLGTTEKINHILSVWIPLIFLSLISLLTTMKINEK
;
A
#
# COMPACT_ATOMS: atom_id res chain seq x y z
N MET A 1 -3.44 -11.22 31.24
CA MET A 1 -3.25 -12.68 31.04
C MET A 1 -3.15 -13.33 32.39
N VAL A 2 -3.89 -14.39 32.61
CA VAL A 2 -3.86 -15.13 33.87
C VAL A 2 -3.25 -16.51 33.58
N ILE A 3 -2.19 -16.86 34.28
CA ILE A 3 -1.52 -18.16 34.16
C ILE A 3 -1.79 -18.90 35.44
N TYR A 4 -2.33 -20.11 35.34
CA TYR A 4 -2.54 -21.02 36.44
C TYR A 4 -1.37 -22.00 36.55
N ASP A 5 -0.92 -22.26 37.78
CA ASP A 5 0.18 -23.16 38.13
C ASP A 5 1.51 -22.88 37.37
N PRO A 6 1.99 -21.62 37.31
CA PRO A 6 3.24 -21.31 36.69
C PRO A 6 4.43 -21.71 37.55
N GLU A 7 5.44 -22.29 36.92
CA GLU A 7 6.77 -22.48 37.50
C GLU A 7 7.62 -21.24 37.28
N ILE A 8 8.03 -20.56 38.35
CA ILE A 8 8.84 -19.34 38.26
C ILE A 8 10.28 -19.70 38.61
N TYR A 9 11.21 -19.43 37.69
CA TYR A 9 12.63 -19.59 37.91
C TYR A 9 13.29 -18.23 38.20
N ILE A 10 13.65 -17.98 39.46
CA ILE A 10 14.39 -16.78 39.87
C ILE A 10 15.77 -17.23 40.38
N LYS A 11 16.85 -16.86 39.68
CA LYS A 11 18.23 -17.15 40.06
C LYS A 11 18.44 -18.58 40.57
N ASN A 12 18.06 -19.59 39.80
CA ASN A 12 18.17 -21.02 40.13
C ASN A 12 17.25 -21.55 41.27
N ASN A 13 16.35 -20.75 41.80
CA ASN A 13 15.34 -21.25 42.74
C ASN A 13 13.98 -21.38 42.07
N LYS A 14 13.37 -22.56 42.16
CA LYS A 14 12.03 -22.83 41.63
C LYS A 14 11.01 -22.42 42.72
N GLN A 15 10.12 -21.50 42.37
CA GLN A 15 8.97 -21.10 43.15
C GLN A 15 7.68 -21.49 42.45
N GLU A 16 6.82 -22.21 43.14
CA GLU A 16 5.48 -22.56 42.65
C GLU A 16 4.48 -21.54 43.18
N SER A 17 3.75 -20.88 42.28
CA SER A 17 2.65 -19.99 42.66
C SER A 17 1.36 -20.40 41.99
N LYS A 18 0.26 -20.42 42.75
CA LYS A 18 -1.06 -20.84 42.23
C LYS A 18 -1.62 -19.99 41.13
N LYS A 19 -1.19 -18.74 41.02
CA LYS A 19 -1.72 -17.80 40.01
C LYS A 19 -0.81 -16.59 39.85
N ILE A 20 -0.44 -16.29 38.58
CA ILE A 20 0.24 -15.04 38.25
C ILE A 20 -0.63 -14.23 37.31
N ILE A 21 -0.80 -12.93 37.64
CA ILE A 21 -1.45 -11.95 36.77
C ILE A 21 -0.38 -11.13 36.11
N ILE A 22 -0.17 -11.36 34.80
CA ILE A 22 0.75 -10.56 33.98
C ILE A 22 -0.07 -9.49 33.29
N ASN A 23 0.17 -8.21 33.62
CA ASN A 23 -0.35 -7.09 32.84
C ASN A 23 0.40 -7.04 31.50
N SER A 24 -0.22 -7.58 30.48
CA SER A 24 0.30 -7.58 29.12
C SER A 24 -0.48 -6.62 28.24
N ASN A 25 0.21 -5.83 27.43
CA ASN A 25 -0.39 -4.99 26.37
C ASN A 25 -0.98 -5.81 25.22
N PHE A 26 -0.82 -7.14 25.26
CA PHE A 26 -1.38 -8.05 24.27
C PHE A 26 -2.88 -8.25 24.47
N ASN A 27 -3.67 -7.64 23.59
CA ASN A 27 -5.10 -7.88 23.51
C ASN A 27 -5.39 -8.76 22.29
N TYR A 28 -6.28 -9.75 22.43
CA TYR A 28 -6.70 -10.63 21.33
C TYR A 28 -7.12 -9.86 20.06
N LYS A 29 -7.88 -8.77 20.21
CA LYS A 29 -8.28 -7.89 19.10
C LYS A 29 -7.07 -7.25 18.39
N ARG A 30 -6.05 -6.84 19.14
CA ARG A 30 -4.81 -6.27 18.57
C ARG A 30 -4.00 -7.31 17.82
N ILE A 31 -3.88 -8.52 18.37
CA ILE A 31 -3.16 -9.62 17.72
C ILE A 31 -3.88 -10.00 16.41
N ASN A 32 -5.20 -10.15 16.45
CA ASN A 32 -5.98 -10.51 15.26
C ASN A 32 -5.93 -9.43 14.17
N SER A 33 -5.78 -8.15 14.54
CA SER A 33 -5.61 -7.07 13.56
C SER A 33 -4.27 -7.12 12.82
N LEU A 34 -3.22 -7.74 13.40
CA LEU A 34 -1.91 -7.91 12.74
C LEU A 34 -1.99 -8.85 11.52
N PHE A 35 -2.93 -9.77 11.50
CA PHE A 35 -3.13 -10.74 10.42
C PHE A 35 -4.18 -10.28 9.39
N SER A 36 -4.72 -9.07 9.54
CA SER A 36 -5.70 -8.54 8.59
C SER A 36 -5.03 -8.14 7.27
N ASN A 37 -5.70 -8.41 6.16
CA ASN A 37 -5.22 -7.98 4.85
C ASN A 37 -5.32 -6.45 4.74
N LEU A 38 -4.17 -5.76 4.67
CA LEU A 38 -4.07 -4.30 4.63
C LEU A 38 -4.85 -3.68 3.48
N SER A 39 -4.93 -4.35 2.33
CA SER A 39 -5.62 -3.84 1.15
C SER A 39 -7.14 -3.82 1.27
N SER A 40 -7.71 -4.60 2.20
CA SER A 40 -9.16 -4.66 2.44
C SER A 40 -9.65 -3.74 3.55
N LEU A 41 -8.73 -3.06 4.26
CA LEU A 41 -9.06 -2.19 5.37
C LEU A 41 -9.44 -0.78 4.89
N SER A 42 -10.44 -0.18 5.55
CA SER A 42 -10.77 1.22 5.36
C SER A 42 -9.67 2.14 5.90
N PHE A 43 -9.59 3.37 5.40
CA PHE A 43 -8.60 4.36 5.80
C PHE A 43 -8.54 4.57 7.32
N LEU A 44 -9.71 4.68 7.99
CA LEU A 44 -9.77 4.84 9.45
C LEU A 44 -9.22 3.64 10.20
N LYS A 45 -9.53 2.41 9.73
CA LYS A 45 -8.99 1.19 10.32
C LYS A 45 -7.48 1.06 10.15
N LEU A 46 -6.92 1.58 9.04
CA LEU A 46 -5.46 1.61 8.83
C LEU A 46 -4.76 2.54 9.83
N ILE A 47 -5.37 3.69 10.15
CA ILE A 47 -4.83 4.61 11.18
C ILE A 47 -4.86 3.95 12.56
N GLU A 48 -5.96 3.29 12.91
CA GLU A 48 -6.07 2.55 14.17
C GLU A 48 -5.03 1.42 14.24
N LEU A 49 -4.88 0.66 13.14
CA LEU A 49 -3.91 -0.41 13.03
C LEU A 49 -2.47 0.12 13.18
N LYS A 50 -2.14 1.26 12.56
CA LYS A 50 -0.84 1.91 12.71
C LYS A 50 -0.52 2.23 14.18
N ASN A 51 -1.50 2.75 14.93
CA ASN A 51 -1.33 3.03 16.35
C ASN A 51 -1.10 1.75 17.16
N ASN A 52 -1.83 0.67 16.84
CA ASN A 52 -1.64 -0.63 17.49
C ASN A 52 -0.24 -1.22 17.21
N TYR A 53 0.26 -1.11 15.98
CA TYR A 53 1.62 -1.53 15.60
C TYR A 53 2.68 -0.76 16.37
N LYS A 54 2.55 0.58 16.46
CA LYS A 54 3.47 1.41 17.25
C LYS A 54 3.50 1.02 18.73
N MET A 55 2.35 0.75 19.34
CA MET A 55 2.27 0.32 20.75
C MET A 55 2.91 -1.04 21.00
N LEU A 56 3.00 -1.88 19.98
CA LEU A 56 3.61 -3.20 20.04
C LEU A 56 5.07 -3.20 19.57
N ASN A 57 5.64 -2.04 19.22
CA ASN A 57 6.99 -1.90 18.65
C ASN A 57 7.18 -2.65 17.31
N TYR A 58 6.11 -2.84 16.53
CA TYR A 58 6.19 -3.40 15.17
C TYR A 58 6.42 -2.31 14.12
N SER A 59 7.05 -2.69 13.01
CA SER A 59 7.21 -1.80 11.85
C SER A 59 5.86 -1.38 11.29
N THR A 60 5.69 -0.08 11.02
CA THR A 60 4.47 0.50 10.44
C THR A 60 4.58 0.77 8.95
N ILE A 61 5.70 0.41 8.32
CA ILE A 61 6.04 0.81 6.96
C ILE A 61 5.02 0.33 5.93
N ASP A 62 4.59 -0.92 6.03
CA ASP A 62 3.56 -1.47 5.13
C ASP A 62 2.25 -0.70 5.22
N ILE A 63 1.87 -0.29 6.44
CA ILE A 63 0.66 0.50 6.68
C ILE A 63 0.83 1.91 6.12
N ASP A 64 2.01 2.51 6.28
CA ASP A 64 2.30 3.85 5.77
C ASP A 64 2.28 3.89 4.24
N VAL A 65 2.87 2.91 3.57
CA VAL A 65 2.78 2.76 2.11
C VAL A 65 1.34 2.61 1.66
N GLN A 66 0.54 1.80 2.35
CA GLN A 66 -0.87 1.60 2.02
C GLN A 66 -1.71 2.88 2.21
N ILE A 67 -1.47 3.64 3.27
CA ILE A 67 -2.12 4.93 3.51
C ILE A 67 -1.79 5.92 2.38
N GLN A 68 -0.52 6.04 2.00
CA GLN A 68 -0.08 6.90 0.90
C GLN A 68 -0.72 6.48 -0.43
N LYS A 69 -0.82 5.17 -0.68
CA LYS A 69 -1.49 4.63 -1.87
C LYS A 69 -2.97 5.04 -1.94
N ILE A 70 -3.69 4.99 -0.83
CA ILE A 70 -5.10 5.41 -0.78
C ILE A 70 -5.24 6.92 -1.06
N ILE A 71 -4.35 7.74 -0.48
CA ILE A 71 -4.36 9.19 -0.68
C ILE A 71 -4.04 9.56 -2.14
N SER A 72 -3.10 8.85 -2.78
CA SER A 72 -2.70 9.12 -4.17
C SER A 72 -3.68 8.56 -5.21
N TYR A 73 -4.58 7.65 -4.80
CA TYR A 73 -5.50 6.94 -5.70
C TYR A 73 -6.40 7.86 -6.55
N PRO A 74 -7.02 8.94 -6.01
CA PRO A 74 -7.81 9.87 -6.83
C PRO A 74 -7.00 10.53 -7.94
N LEU A 75 -5.75 10.95 -7.65
CA LEU A 75 -4.85 11.53 -8.64
C LEU A 75 -4.46 10.51 -9.72
N TYR A 76 -4.20 9.28 -9.31
CA TYR A 76 -3.93 8.18 -10.22
C TYR A 76 -5.09 7.96 -11.20
N LEU A 77 -6.35 7.97 -10.75
CA LEU A 77 -7.53 7.84 -11.60
C LEU A 77 -7.63 8.98 -12.63
N VAL A 78 -7.37 10.23 -12.22
CA VAL A 78 -7.36 11.39 -13.13
C VAL A 78 -6.31 11.19 -14.23
N ILE A 79 -5.10 10.83 -13.88
CA ILE A 79 -4.01 10.59 -14.85
C ILE A 79 -4.37 9.46 -15.82
N MET A 80 -4.94 8.36 -15.31
CA MET A 80 -5.36 7.23 -16.13
C MET A 80 -6.49 7.60 -17.11
N THR A 81 -7.44 8.43 -16.70
CA THR A 81 -8.50 8.91 -17.61
C THR A 81 -7.95 9.81 -18.72
N ILE A 82 -6.98 10.68 -18.41
CA ILE A 82 -6.30 11.49 -19.43
C ILE A 82 -5.55 10.60 -20.42
N LEU A 83 -4.78 9.63 -19.96
CA LEU A 83 -4.05 8.69 -20.82
C LEU A 83 -4.99 7.88 -21.72
N ALA A 84 -6.11 7.39 -21.18
CA ALA A 84 -7.13 6.69 -21.96
C ALA A 84 -7.75 7.60 -23.04
N SER A 85 -8.05 8.84 -22.69
CA SER A 85 -8.57 9.84 -23.63
C SER A 85 -7.60 10.13 -24.77
N ILE A 86 -6.31 10.25 -24.47
CA ILE A 86 -5.24 10.45 -25.46
C ILE A 86 -5.21 9.30 -26.50
N ILE A 87 -5.30 8.04 -26.03
CA ILE A 87 -5.30 6.88 -26.92
C ILE A 87 -6.53 6.88 -27.82
N MET A 88 -7.69 7.20 -27.26
CA MET A 88 -8.97 7.22 -28.01
C MET A 88 -9.06 8.36 -29.01
N LEU A 89 -8.60 9.57 -28.66
CA LEU A 89 -8.67 10.75 -29.52
C LEU A 89 -7.64 10.74 -30.64
N ASN A 90 -6.52 10.02 -30.49
CA ASN A 90 -5.48 9.94 -31.52
C ASN A 90 -5.91 9.04 -32.69
N SER A 91 -7.08 9.34 -33.26
CA SER A 91 -7.73 8.54 -34.30
C SER A 91 -6.97 8.52 -35.64
N LYS A 92 -6.15 9.54 -35.93
CA LYS A 92 -5.38 9.64 -37.17
C LYS A 92 -4.27 8.58 -37.28
N LYS A 93 -3.75 8.10 -36.15
CA LYS A 93 -2.61 7.15 -36.09
C LYS A 93 -3.07 5.69 -36.13
N TYR A 94 -4.26 5.40 -35.62
CA TYR A 94 -4.77 4.03 -35.50
C TYR A 94 -6.11 3.90 -36.25
N LYS A 95 -6.10 3.21 -37.37
CA LYS A 95 -7.26 3.04 -38.26
C LYS A 95 -8.35 2.12 -37.69
N SER A 96 -7.96 1.17 -36.82
CA SER A 96 -8.87 0.19 -36.23
C SER A 96 -9.17 0.47 -34.76
N ASN A 97 -10.44 0.44 -34.36
CA ASN A 97 -10.86 0.59 -32.98
C ASN A 97 -10.34 -0.56 -32.09
N THR A 98 -10.21 -1.76 -32.63
CA THR A 98 -9.66 -2.93 -31.94
C THR A 98 -8.22 -2.69 -31.52
N LEU A 99 -7.39 -2.07 -32.40
CA LEU A 99 -6.01 -1.73 -32.06
C LEU A 99 -5.90 -0.71 -30.94
N LYS A 100 -6.82 0.28 -30.87
CA LYS A 100 -6.85 1.27 -29.77
C LYS A 100 -7.14 0.61 -28.44
N ILE A 101 -8.14 -0.27 -28.42
CA ILE A 101 -8.53 -1.01 -27.20
C ILE A 101 -7.39 -1.93 -26.74
N SER A 102 -6.79 -2.68 -27.66
CA SER A 102 -5.65 -3.56 -27.35
C SER A 102 -4.46 -2.79 -26.79
N LEU A 103 -4.12 -1.64 -27.38
CA LEU A 103 -3.03 -0.78 -26.92
C LEU A 103 -3.34 -0.17 -25.54
N GLY A 104 -4.58 0.23 -25.30
CA GLY A 104 -5.03 0.72 -23.99
C GLY A 104 -4.90 -0.36 -22.92
N LEU A 105 -5.33 -1.59 -23.18
CA LEU A 105 -5.19 -2.73 -22.26
C LEU A 105 -3.72 -3.03 -21.96
N PHE A 106 -2.88 -3.08 -23.00
CA PHE A 106 -1.44 -3.32 -22.84
C PHE A 106 -0.77 -2.25 -21.97
N LEU A 107 -1.12 -0.98 -22.18
CA LEU A 107 -0.62 0.12 -21.37
C LEU A 107 -1.09 0.04 -19.92
N CYS A 108 -2.34 -0.34 -19.66
CA CYS A 108 -2.83 -0.56 -18.30
C CYS A 108 -2.04 -1.65 -17.55
N VAL A 109 -1.69 -2.74 -18.24
CA VAL A 109 -0.89 -3.83 -17.65
C VAL A 109 0.50 -3.33 -17.29
N ILE A 110 1.17 -2.60 -18.20
CA ILE A 110 2.50 -2.02 -17.93
C ILE A 110 2.45 -1.10 -16.71
N ILE A 111 1.49 -0.18 -16.66
CA ILE A 111 1.33 0.77 -15.55
C ILE A 111 1.06 0.04 -14.23
N TYR A 112 0.25 -1.02 -14.26
CA TYR A 112 -0.02 -1.84 -13.07
C TYR A 112 1.26 -2.48 -12.53
N TYR A 113 2.06 -3.14 -13.37
CA TYR A 113 3.32 -3.75 -12.93
C TYR A 113 4.33 -2.72 -12.46
N PHE A 114 4.41 -1.57 -13.13
CA PHE A 114 5.27 -0.46 -12.73
C PHE A 114 4.92 0.06 -11.32
N ASN A 115 3.65 0.33 -11.07
CA ASN A 115 3.19 0.73 -9.72
C ASN A 115 3.45 -0.35 -8.66
N ASN A 116 3.21 -1.63 -9.01
CA ASN A 116 3.42 -2.73 -8.08
C ASN A 116 4.90 -2.90 -7.70
N LEU A 117 5.81 -2.70 -8.65
CA LEU A 117 7.26 -2.73 -8.41
C LEU A 117 7.65 -1.67 -7.37
N PHE A 118 7.21 -0.42 -7.54
CA PHE A 118 7.49 0.65 -6.59
C PHE A 118 6.84 0.40 -5.23
N TYR A 119 5.64 -0.17 -5.19
CA TYR A 119 4.99 -0.59 -3.96
C TYR A 119 5.86 -1.59 -3.18
N VAL A 120 6.36 -2.63 -3.83
CA VAL A 120 7.25 -3.63 -3.21
C VAL A 120 8.55 -2.99 -2.73
N LEU A 121 9.15 -2.07 -3.50
CA LEU A 121 10.35 -1.35 -3.08
C LEU A 121 10.12 -0.48 -1.84
N GLY A 122 8.92 0.08 -1.68
CA GLY A 122 8.53 0.85 -0.50
C GLY A 122 8.32 -0.01 0.73
N THR A 123 7.65 -1.15 0.60
CA THR A 123 7.40 -2.08 1.71
C THR A 123 8.67 -2.81 2.17
N THR A 124 9.62 -3.03 1.26
CA THR A 124 10.94 -3.64 1.58
C THR A 124 11.98 -2.63 2.07
N GLU A 125 11.59 -1.39 2.38
CA GLU A 125 12.48 -0.32 2.89
C GLU A 125 13.64 0.09 1.97
N LYS A 126 13.66 -0.40 0.72
CA LYS A 126 14.68 -0.03 -0.26
C LYS A 126 14.56 1.42 -0.73
N ILE A 127 13.33 1.96 -0.66
CA ILE A 127 13.01 3.34 -0.99
C ILE A 127 12.09 3.89 0.11
N ASN A 128 12.18 5.19 0.38
CA ASN A 128 11.28 5.85 1.32
C ASN A 128 9.82 5.59 0.93
N HIS A 129 8.98 5.22 1.90
CA HIS A 129 7.57 4.87 1.72
C HIS A 129 6.75 5.94 0.99
N ILE A 130 7.07 7.23 1.17
CA ILE A 130 6.41 8.33 0.45
C ILE A 130 6.84 8.30 -1.03
N LEU A 131 8.14 8.23 -1.29
CA LEU A 131 8.69 8.24 -2.65
C LEU A 131 8.22 7.03 -3.47
N SER A 132 8.04 5.89 -2.85
CA SER A 132 7.56 4.67 -3.52
C SER A 132 6.19 4.83 -4.17
N VAL A 133 5.34 5.70 -3.65
CA VAL A 133 4.00 5.94 -4.19
C VAL A 133 4.00 7.15 -5.14
N TRP A 134 4.75 8.21 -4.81
CA TRP A 134 4.70 9.46 -5.57
C TRP A 134 5.55 9.45 -6.85
N ILE A 135 6.70 8.74 -6.87
CA ILE A 135 7.56 8.66 -8.07
C ILE A 135 6.80 8.13 -9.29
N PRO A 136 6.14 6.94 -9.24
CA PRO A 136 5.42 6.44 -10.41
C PRO A 136 4.28 7.37 -10.85
N LEU A 137 3.62 8.04 -9.91
CA LEU A 137 2.54 8.96 -10.20
C LEU A 137 3.04 10.22 -10.91
N ILE A 138 4.15 10.81 -10.46
CA ILE A 138 4.80 11.96 -11.12
C ILE A 138 5.26 11.57 -12.52
N PHE A 139 5.89 10.40 -12.68
CA PHE A 139 6.34 9.91 -13.96
C PHE A 139 5.18 9.75 -14.96
N LEU A 140 4.07 9.15 -14.54
CA LEU A 140 2.87 9.02 -15.37
C LEU A 140 2.23 10.37 -15.71
N SER A 141 2.21 11.32 -14.76
CA SER A 141 1.71 12.66 -15.01
C SER A 141 2.52 13.42 -16.06
N LEU A 142 3.85 13.30 -16.00
CA LEU A 142 4.75 13.90 -17.01
C LEU A 142 4.51 13.32 -18.40
N ILE A 143 4.40 11.99 -18.52
CA ILE A 143 4.09 11.33 -19.80
C ILE A 143 2.74 11.82 -20.33
N SER A 144 1.73 11.90 -19.48
CA SER A 144 0.40 12.37 -19.83
C SER A 144 0.42 13.81 -20.37
N LEU A 145 1.12 14.72 -19.67
CA LEU A 145 1.26 16.11 -20.06
C LEU A 145 1.99 16.26 -21.40
N LEU A 146 3.16 15.61 -21.54
CA LEU A 146 3.96 15.67 -22.78
C LEU A 146 3.17 15.14 -23.98
N THR A 147 2.41 14.08 -23.79
CA THR A 147 1.61 13.48 -24.88
C THR A 147 0.45 14.39 -25.25
N THR A 148 -0.21 15.03 -24.26
CA THR A 148 -1.28 16.00 -24.52
C THR A 148 -0.78 17.22 -25.29
N MET A 149 0.36 17.79 -24.88
CA MET A 149 0.97 18.93 -25.60
C MET A 149 1.27 18.57 -27.06
N LYS A 150 1.89 17.42 -27.31
CA LYS A 150 2.22 16.95 -28.66
C LYS A 150 1.00 16.70 -29.56
N ILE A 151 -0.16 16.44 -28.99
CA ILE A 151 -1.41 16.28 -29.74
C ILE A 151 -2.02 17.64 -30.07
N ASN A 152 -1.91 18.62 -29.17
CA ASN A 152 -2.46 19.95 -29.34
C ASN A 152 -1.67 20.80 -30.38
N GLU A 153 -0.40 20.49 -30.61
CA GLU A 153 0.44 21.16 -31.62
C GLU A 153 0.22 20.64 -33.06
N LYS A 154 -0.65 19.63 -33.26
CA LYS A 154 -0.99 19.05 -34.57
C LYS A 154 -2.42 19.38 -35.00
#